data_7ef0785aaf91e9f596c611ab328fd20d
#
_entry.id   7ef0785aaf91e9f596c611ab328fd20d
#
_cell.length_a   1.000
_cell.length_b   1.000
_cell.length_c   1.000
_cell.angle_alpha   90.00
_cell.angle_beta   90.00
_cell.angle_gamma   90.00
#
_symmetry.space_group_name_H-M   'P 1'
#
loop_
_entity.id
_entity.type
_entity.pdbx_description
1 polymer ?
#
loop_
_entity_poly.entity_id
_entity_poly.type
_entity_poly.pdbx_seq_one_letter_code
_entity_poly.pdbx_strand_id
1 'polypeptide(L)'
;FDCYGFSYFIANQNGRRGFRKGLHMLNEQQLEELCLGWFQDAGWRFAHGPDIAPDSSAPERTDYRQVVLRERLLTALARINPHIPPAALEQAAHALQTVSEPQMVVRNRSVHRLLLGGLLVEFAVGDEKKTDLVHFIDFAQPSNNDFLVVNQFTITGTKQPRRPDVIAFVNGLPLAVVELKNPANEQTDVWDAFNQLQTYKDEIGDLFNTNAALVVSDGFTARVGSLTANAERMLPWRTIANEDDRPRLQMELETVVRGFFKPELFLDYVRHFVLFEQDGDHIAKKVAGYHQFHAVREAVRATVIAAQDVGKSVLEVHEERATYGKEVQPGSRKAGVVWHTQGSGKSITMACYAGKLLQQPEMKNPTLVVVTDRNDLDGQLFTTFSSASDLLKTTPVQAGDRDELRQILASREAGGIIFTTVQKFALLDGEEAHPMLSTRTNIVVISDEAHRSQYGTKGRLDTKTGRYVFGYAKHLRDALKNATFIGFTGTPIALEDKDTRAVFGDYVSIYDIQDAVDDGATVPIFYESRLAKLDVNQADIDALNAQVDEVVEDEEDIASREKTKSEWAALEKLVGSEPRLQQVARDLIQHFEARISV
;
A
#
# COMPACT_ATOMS: atom_id res chain seq x y z
N PHE A 1 -32.90 12.05 -13.00
CA PHE A 1 -32.53 11.62 -11.64
C PHE A 1 -33.18 10.27 -11.43
N ASP A 2 -32.50 9.22 -11.85
CA ASP A 2 -33.09 7.92 -12.09
C ASP A 2 -32.91 6.96 -10.92
N CYS A 3 -33.98 6.26 -10.60
CA CYS A 3 -34.09 5.19 -9.59
C CYS A 3 -33.29 3.91 -9.88
N TYR A 4 -32.23 3.98 -10.70
CA TYR A 4 -31.43 2.82 -11.09
C TYR A 4 -30.48 2.29 -10.00
N GLY A 5 -30.06 3.14 -9.04
CA GLY A 5 -29.15 2.72 -7.97
C GLY A 5 -29.76 1.75 -6.97
N PHE A 6 -31.04 1.89 -6.67
CA PHE A 6 -31.72 1.06 -5.66
C PHE A 6 -32.03 -0.35 -6.16
N SER A 7 -32.34 -0.47 -7.46
CA SER A 7 -32.57 -1.77 -8.09
C SER A 7 -31.31 -2.62 -8.21
N TYR A 8 -30.15 -1.99 -8.39
CA TYR A 8 -28.88 -2.70 -8.50
C TYR A 8 -28.40 -3.25 -7.15
N PHE A 9 -28.66 -2.53 -6.06
CA PHE A 9 -28.33 -2.99 -4.71
C PHE A 9 -29.19 -4.18 -4.27
N ILE A 10 -30.49 -4.19 -4.63
CA ILE A 10 -31.39 -5.31 -4.34
C ILE A 10 -31.06 -6.54 -5.20
N ALA A 11 -30.66 -6.36 -6.46
CA ALA A 11 -30.25 -7.46 -7.35
C ALA A 11 -28.95 -8.12 -6.86
N ASN A 12 -27.98 -7.36 -6.33
CA ASN A 12 -26.74 -7.90 -5.78
C ASN A 12 -26.96 -8.65 -4.46
N GLN A 13 -27.88 -8.20 -3.61
CA GLN A 13 -28.27 -8.91 -2.38
C GLN A 13 -29.04 -10.21 -2.69
N ASN A 14 -29.88 -10.21 -3.71
CA ASN A 14 -30.66 -11.39 -4.11
C ASN A 14 -29.78 -12.41 -4.86
N GLY A 15 -28.78 -11.98 -5.63
CA GLY A 15 -27.79 -12.87 -6.25
C GLY A 15 -26.93 -13.58 -5.19
N ARG A 16 -26.44 -12.85 -4.20
CA ARG A 16 -25.71 -13.40 -3.04
C ARG A 16 -26.58 -14.35 -2.20
N ARG A 17 -27.87 -14.04 -1.98
CA ARG A 17 -28.79 -14.92 -1.26
C ARG A 17 -29.13 -16.21 -2.02
N GLY A 18 -29.23 -16.17 -3.34
CA GLY A 18 -29.49 -17.36 -4.16
C GLY A 18 -28.29 -18.33 -4.20
N PHE A 19 -27.08 -17.79 -4.30
CA PHE A 19 -25.85 -18.58 -4.29
C PHE A 19 -25.55 -19.15 -2.89
N ARG A 20 -25.77 -18.37 -1.83
CA ARG A 20 -25.69 -18.85 -0.43
C ARG A 20 -26.56 -20.09 -0.18
N LYS A 21 -27.78 -20.16 -0.72
CA LYS A 21 -28.67 -21.31 -0.51
C LYS A 21 -28.13 -22.62 -1.05
N GLY A 22 -27.34 -22.63 -2.12
CA GLY A 22 -26.73 -23.87 -2.68
C GLY A 22 -25.48 -24.34 -1.92
N LEU A 23 -24.76 -23.40 -1.26
CA LEU A 23 -23.53 -23.66 -0.53
C LEU A 23 -23.71 -23.78 1.00
N HIS A 24 -24.91 -23.48 1.52
CA HIS A 24 -25.27 -23.80 2.92
C HIS A 24 -25.21 -25.29 3.28
N MET A 25 -24.79 -26.16 2.35
CA MET A 25 -24.55 -27.57 2.59
C MET A 25 -23.07 -27.92 2.81
N LEU A 26 -22.13 -26.97 2.61
CA LEU A 26 -20.70 -27.23 2.85
C LEU A 26 -20.40 -27.15 4.35
N ASN A 27 -19.82 -28.21 4.90
CA ASN A 27 -19.27 -28.20 6.24
C ASN A 27 -17.81 -27.70 6.22
N GLU A 28 -17.22 -27.49 7.40
CA GLU A 28 -15.85 -26.99 7.56
C GLU A 28 -14.81 -27.89 6.89
N GLN A 29 -14.95 -29.21 7.01
CA GLN A 29 -14.07 -30.17 6.38
C GLN A 29 -14.10 -30.06 4.84
N GLN A 30 -15.28 -29.94 4.24
CA GLN A 30 -15.43 -29.77 2.80
C GLN A 30 -14.84 -28.43 2.32
N LEU A 31 -14.96 -27.38 3.11
CA LEU A 31 -14.33 -26.10 2.82
C LEU A 31 -12.80 -26.21 2.87
N GLU A 32 -12.27 -26.95 3.86
CA GLU A 32 -10.83 -27.24 3.97
C GLU A 32 -10.34 -28.03 2.73
N GLU A 33 -11.06 -29.07 2.32
CA GLU A 33 -10.73 -29.86 1.13
C GLU A 33 -10.72 -29.02 -0.16
N LEU A 34 -11.70 -28.11 -0.34
CA LEU A 34 -11.73 -27.19 -1.47
C LEU A 34 -10.53 -26.23 -1.42
N CYS A 35 -10.23 -25.66 -0.25
CA CYS A 35 -9.10 -24.76 -0.04
C CYS A 35 -7.79 -25.45 -0.47
N LEU A 36 -7.56 -26.68 -0.03
CA LEU A 36 -6.38 -27.47 -0.39
C LEU A 36 -6.32 -27.76 -1.89
N GLY A 37 -7.46 -28.05 -2.53
CA GLY A 37 -7.55 -28.21 -3.98
C GLY A 37 -7.12 -26.96 -4.74
N TRP A 38 -7.57 -25.78 -4.32
CA TRP A 38 -7.15 -24.51 -4.93
C TRP A 38 -5.66 -24.20 -4.72
N PHE A 39 -5.08 -24.57 -3.57
CA PHE A 39 -3.65 -24.48 -3.36
C PHE A 39 -2.86 -25.37 -4.32
N GLN A 40 -3.32 -26.61 -4.53
CA GLN A 40 -2.70 -27.52 -5.50
C GLN A 40 -2.79 -27.00 -6.93
N ASP A 41 -3.94 -26.45 -7.34
CA ASP A 41 -4.13 -25.78 -8.62
C ASP A 41 -3.20 -24.56 -8.79
N ALA A 42 -2.91 -23.85 -7.68
CA ALA A 42 -1.98 -22.73 -7.66
C ALA A 42 -0.50 -23.15 -7.66
N GLY A 43 -0.20 -24.44 -7.63
CA GLY A 43 1.16 -24.98 -7.72
C GLY A 43 1.80 -25.38 -6.38
N TRP A 44 1.02 -25.44 -5.30
CA TRP A 44 1.50 -25.91 -4.01
C TRP A 44 1.39 -27.44 -3.89
N ARG A 45 2.37 -28.08 -3.24
CA ARG A 45 2.25 -29.47 -2.83
C ARG A 45 1.38 -29.56 -1.57
N PHE A 46 0.76 -30.70 -1.33
CA PHE A 46 -0.06 -30.96 -0.17
C PHE A 46 0.53 -32.10 0.67
N ALA A 47 0.45 -31.97 1.99
CA ALA A 47 0.66 -33.04 2.94
C ALA A 47 -0.39 -32.96 4.06
N HIS A 48 -0.87 -34.11 4.51
CA HIS A 48 -1.77 -34.19 5.66
C HIS A 48 -0.94 -34.18 6.96
N GLY A 49 -1.24 -33.28 7.88
CA GLY A 49 -0.44 -33.08 9.10
C GLY A 49 -0.21 -34.35 9.95
N PRO A 50 -1.22 -35.20 10.15
CA PRO A 50 -1.03 -36.49 10.80
C PRO A 50 -0.05 -37.45 10.09
N ASP A 51 0.08 -37.38 8.77
CA ASP A 51 0.96 -38.28 8.00
C ASP A 51 2.45 -37.91 8.17
N ILE A 52 2.72 -36.66 8.51
CA ILE A 52 4.08 -36.11 8.74
C ILE A 52 4.35 -35.82 10.24
N ALA A 53 3.46 -36.28 11.12
CA ALA A 53 3.57 -36.13 12.56
C ALA A 53 4.73 -36.97 13.15
N PRO A 54 5.26 -36.62 14.34
CA PRO A 54 6.38 -37.35 14.96
C PRO A 54 6.19 -38.85 15.15
N ASP A 55 4.94 -39.28 15.35
CA ASP A 55 4.52 -40.65 15.57
C ASP A 55 3.93 -41.35 14.32
N SER A 56 4.02 -40.70 13.16
CA SER A 56 3.58 -41.24 11.88
C SER A 56 4.60 -42.24 11.28
N SER A 57 4.20 -42.91 10.21
CA SER A 57 5.09 -43.79 9.45
C SER A 57 6.15 -43.06 8.60
N ALA A 58 5.92 -41.77 8.30
CA ALA A 58 6.81 -40.93 7.51
C ALA A 58 6.99 -39.55 8.15
N PRO A 59 7.59 -39.46 9.35
CA PRO A 59 7.64 -38.23 10.10
C PRO A 59 8.59 -37.21 9.44
N GLU A 60 8.14 -35.96 9.33
CA GLU A 60 9.00 -34.84 8.90
C GLU A 60 9.45 -33.95 10.07
N ARG A 61 9.08 -34.31 11.29
CA ARG A 61 9.49 -33.68 12.55
C ARG A 61 9.58 -34.70 13.66
N THR A 62 10.42 -34.44 14.64
CA THR A 62 10.69 -35.37 15.76
C THR A 62 9.90 -35.02 17.04
N ASP A 63 9.31 -33.85 17.11
CA ASP A 63 8.55 -33.34 18.26
C ASP A 63 7.38 -32.47 17.76
N TYR A 64 6.23 -32.56 18.42
CA TYR A 64 5.05 -31.73 18.16
C TYR A 64 5.26 -30.22 18.45
N ARG A 65 6.33 -29.83 19.14
CA ARG A 65 6.74 -28.43 19.32
C ARG A 65 7.44 -27.83 18.10
N GLN A 66 7.95 -28.70 17.23
CA GLN A 66 8.63 -28.25 16.01
C GLN A 66 7.61 -27.71 15.02
N VAL A 67 7.73 -26.42 14.69
CA VAL A 67 6.90 -25.72 13.71
C VAL A 67 7.59 -25.61 12.35
N VAL A 68 8.92 -25.73 12.31
CA VAL A 68 9.73 -25.72 11.09
C VAL A 68 9.99 -27.16 10.63
N LEU A 69 9.74 -27.44 9.36
CA LEU A 69 10.07 -28.73 8.74
C LEU A 69 11.54 -28.73 8.35
N ARG A 70 12.41 -29.12 9.30
CA ARG A 70 13.85 -28.92 9.26
C ARG A 70 14.52 -29.55 8.01
N GLU A 71 14.16 -30.79 7.69
CA GLU A 71 14.76 -31.50 6.55
C GLU A 71 14.39 -30.83 5.21
N ARG A 72 13.16 -30.31 5.09
CA ARG A 72 12.76 -29.51 3.94
C ARG A 72 13.56 -28.20 3.86
N LEU A 73 13.76 -27.55 5.00
CA LEU A 73 14.57 -26.32 5.08
C LEU A 73 16.00 -26.59 4.60
N LEU A 74 16.67 -27.61 5.14
CA LEU A 74 18.04 -27.95 4.76
C LEU A 74 18.16 -28.35 3.28
N THR A 75 17.20 -29.11 2.78
CA THR A 75 17.13 -29.48 1.35
C THR A 75 16.98 -28.24 0.46
N ALA A 76 16.12 -27.30 0.85
CA ALA A 76 15.94 -26.05 0.12
C ALA A 76 17.20 -25.18 0.19
N LEU A 77 17.80 -25.03 1.38
CA LEU A 77 19.04 -24.27 1.53
C LEU A 77 20.18 -24.82 0.66
N ALA A 78 20.34 -26.16 0.59
CA ALA A 78 21.36 -26.78 -0.26
C ALA A 78 21.10 -26.51 -1.76
N ARG A 79 19.83 -26.47 -2.18
CA ARG A 79 19.46 -26.17 -3.56
C ARG A 79 19.68 -24.70 -3.91
N ILE A 80 19.31 -23.78 -2.99
CA ILE A 80 19.44 -22.32 -3.18
C ILE A 80 20.91 -21.87 -3.10
N ASN A 81 21.72 -22.52 -2.24
CA ASN A 81 23.11 -22.14 -1.96
C ASN A 81 24.07 -23.29 -2.26
N PRO A 82 24.17 -23.77 -3.51
CA PRO A 82 24.91 -25.00 -3.84
C PRO A 82 26.42 -24.94 -3.59
N HIS A 83 26.98 -23.75 -3.41
CA HIS A 83 28.39 -23.50 -3.17
C HIS A 83 28.78 -23.45 -1.67
N ILE A 84 27.76 -23.49 -0.77
CA ILE A 84 27.97 -23.42 0.68
C ILE A 84 27.93 -24.84 1.28
N PRO A 85 28.93 -25.22 2.12
CA PRO A 85 28.99 -26.54 2.73
C PRO A 85 27.76 -26.83 3.65
N PRO A 86 27.33 -28.10 3.76
CA PRO A 86 26.17 -28.48 4.59
C PRO A 86 26.25 -28.02 6.04
N ALA A 87 27.45 -28.07 6.67
CA ALA A 87 27.60 -27.63 8.06
C ALA A 87 27.31 -26.12 8.24
N ALA A 88 27.66 -25.28 7.26
CA ALA A 88 27.34 -23.85 7.28
C ALA A 88 25.84 -23.60 7.03
N LEU A 89 25.20 -24.41 6.18
CA LEU A 89 23.74 -24.37 5.97
C LEU A 89 22.99 -24.79 7.23
N GLU A 90 23.49 -25.80 7.96
CA GLU A 90 22.92 -26.19 9.26
C GLU A 90 23.06 -25.09 10.30
N GLN A 91 24.20 -24.40 10.34
CA GLN A 91 24.40 -23.23 11.22
C GLN A 91 23.38 -22.13 10.89
N ALA A 92 23.16 -21.84 9.62
CA ALA A 92 22.17 -20.85 9.18
C ALA A 92 20.75 -21.27 9.57
N ALA A 93 20.35 -22.52 9.33
CA ALA A 93 19.06 -23.04 9.72
C ALA A 93 18.84 -22.97 11.24
N HIS A 94 19.86 -23.30 12.02
CA HIS A 94 19.82 -23.20 13.47
C HIS A 94 19.66 -21.74 13.93
N ALA A 95 20.43 -20.81 13.38
CA ALA A 95 20.37 -19.41 13.73
C ALA A 95 18.97 -18.81 13.47
N LEU A 96 18.33 -19.17 12.36
CA LEU A 96 16.95 -18.72 12.05
C LEU A 96 15.93 -19.26 13.08
N GLN A 97 16.08 -20.52 13.50
CA GLN A 97 15.15 -21.17 14.44
C GLN A 97 15.35 -20.74 15.90
N THR A 98 16.52 -20.20 16.25
CA THR A 98 16.90 -19.83 17.62
C THR A 98 16.86 -18.32 17.89
N VAL A 99 16.24 -17.54 17.03
CA VAL A 99 15.96 -16.12 17.30
C VAL A 99 15.13 -16.00 18.57
N SER A 100 15.68 -15.36 19.61
CA SER A 100 15.12 -15.36 20.98
C SER A 100 14.84 -13.96 21.49
N GLU A 101 13.99 -13.22 20.78
CA GLU A 101 13.51 -11.93 21.27
C GLU A 101 12.29 -12.08 22.17
N PRO A 102 12.12 -11.26 23.24
CA PRO A 102 11.02 -11.42 24.19
C PRO A 102 9.64 -11.27 23.54
N GLN A 103 9.49 -10.30 22.67
CA GLN A 103 8.22 -10.02 22.01
C GLN A 103 8.12 -10.77 20.68
N MET A 104 6.97 -11.40 20.43
CA MET A 104 6.70 -12.16 19.19
C MET A 104 6.91 -11.32 17.93
N VAL A 105 6.44 -10.07 17.90
CA VAL A 105 6.59 -9.20 16.74
C VAL A 105 8.06 -8.84 16.48
N VAL A 106 8.87 -8.71 17.53
CA VAL A 106 10.32 -8.45 17.39
C VAL A 106 11.02 -9.68 16.82
N ARG A 107 10.70 -10.89 17.34
CA ARG A 107 11.20 -12.15 16.74
C ARG A 107 10.82 -12.27 15.28
N ASN A 108 9.55 -12.03 14.97
CA ASN A 108 9.07 -12.07 13.58
C ASN A 108 9.81 -11.06 12.69
N ARG A 109 10.07 -9.84 13.16
CA ARG A 109 10.87 -8.83 12.44
C ARG A 109 12.30 -9.31 12.20
N SER A 110 12.95 -9.87 13.22
CA SER A 110 14.32 -10.38 13.12
C SER A 110 14.41 -11.54 12.13
N VAL A 111 13.47 -12.48 12.19
CA VAL A 111 13.38 -13.58 11.22
C VAL A 111 13.08 -13.05 9.80
N HIS A 112 12.16 -12.10 9.67
CA HIS A 112 11.85 -11.51 8.36
C HIS A 112 13.07 -10.84 7.71
N ARG A 113 13.91 -10.15 8.50
CA ARG A 113 15.19 -9.60 8.02
C ARG A 113 16.12 -10.69 7.49
N LEU A 114 16.19 -11.85 8.18
CA LEU A 114 16.98 -13.00 7.71
C LEU A 114 16.41 -13.58 6.41
N LEU A 115 15.08 -13.69 6.30
CA LEU A 115 14.44 -14.18 5.06
C LEU A 115 14.74 -13.29 3.86
N LEU A 116 14.75 -11.95 4.06
CA LEU A 116 15.00 -10.99 2.97
C LEU A 116 16.50 -10.77 2.69
N GLY A 117 17.31 -10.76 3.73
CA GLY A 117 18.71 -10.37 3.65
C GLY A 117 19.70 -11.53 3.63
N GLY A 118 19.25 -12.74 4.01
CA GLY A 118 20.15 -13.87 4.24
C GLY A 118 20.93 -13.76 5.55
N LEU A 119 21.79 -14.75 5.79
CA LEU A 119 22.71 -14.82 6.93
C LEU A 119 24.15 -15.02 6.44
N LEU A 120 25.07 -14.16 6.87
CA LEU A 120 26.50 -14.36 6.65
C LEU A 120 27.00 -15.52 7.50
N VAL A 121 27.65 -16.48 6.87
CA VAL A 121 28.26 -17.64 7.50
C VAL A 121 29.73 -17.72 7.15
N GLU A 122 30.56 -18.14 8.12
CA GLU A 122 31.99 -18.43 7.89
C GLU A 122 32.19 -19.95 7.79
N PHE A 123 32.94 -20.39 6.81
CA PHE A 123 33.27 -21.79 6.61
C PHE A 123 34.67 -21.96 6.01
N ALA A 124 35.27 -23.14 6.19
CA ALA A 124 36.56 -23.46 5.62
C ALA A 124 36.40 -24.13 4.25
N VAL A 125 37.23 -23.73 3.29
CA VAL A 125 37.42 -24.42 2.01
C VAL A 125 38.92 -24.75 1.87
N GLY A 126 39.32 -25.98 2.17
CA GLY A 126 40.70 -26.33 2.39
C GLY A 126 41.28 -25.60 3.60
N ASP A 127 42.40 -24.89 3.43
CA ASP A 127 43.03 -24.10 4.49
C ASP A 127 42.53 -22.63 4.56
N GLU A 128 41.64 -22.23 3.68
CA GLU A 128 41.13 -20.86 3.61
C GLU A 128 39.80 -20.73 4.33
N LYS A 129 39.65 -19.65 5.12
CA LYS A 129 38.35 -19.22 5.64
C LYS A 129 37.63 -18.38 4.60
N LYS A 130 36.37 -18.73 4.31
CA LYS A 130 35.46 -17.97 3.45
C LYS A 130 34.25 -17.51 4.22
N THR A 131 33.75 -16.34 3.85
CA THR A 131 32.48 -15.80 4.34
C THR A 131 31.55 -15.66 3.15
N ASP A 132 30.34 -16.19 3.26
CA ASP A 132 29.33 -16.07 2.21
C ASP A 132 27.93 -15.93 2.79
N LEU A 133 26.96 -15.53 1.96
CA LEU A 133 25.61 -15.22 2.34
C LEU A 133 24.67 -16.39 2.03
N VAL A 134 24.10 -17.00 3.09
CA VAL A 134 23.06 -18.02 2.94
C VAL A 134 21.72 -17.37 2.73
N HIS A 135 21.09 -17.61 1.57
CA HIS A 135 19.72 -17.21 1.28
C HIS A 135 18.73 -18.30 1.71
N PHE A 136 17.67 -17.90 2.43
CA PHE A 136 16.60 -18.81 2.89
C PHE A 136 15.49 -18.99 1.87
N ILE A 137 15.29 -18.00 1.01
CA ILE A 137 14.28 -17.97 -0.06
C ILE A 137 14.93 -17.45 -1.34
N ASP A 138 14.67 -18.12 -2.45
CA ASP A 138 15.05 -17.64 -3.77
C ASP A 138 13.90 -16.77 -4.34
N PHE A 139 14.04 -15.46 -4.19
CA PHE A 139 13.07 -14.50 -4.72
C PHE A 139 13.23 -14.25 -6.22
N ALA A 140 14.39 -14.58 -6.79
CA ALA A 140 14.67 -14.37 -8.21
C ALA A 140 14.10 -15.51 -9.07
N GLN A 141 14.12 -16.73 -8.55
CA GLN A 141 13.58 -17.90 -9.19
C GLN A 141 12.58 -18.61 -8.28
N PRO A 142 11.30 -18.19 -8.26
CA PRO A 142 10.27 -18.76 -7.39
C PRO A 142 10.18 -20.28 -7.45
N SER A 143 10.33 -20.88 -8.63
CA SER A 143 10.32 -22.33 -8.84
C SER A 143 11.46 -23.08 -8.12
N ASN A 144 12.49 -22.36 -7.68
CA ASN A 144 13.60 -22.94 -6.89
C ASN A 144 13.25 -23.10 -5.40
N ASN A 145 12.05 -22.71 -4.98
CA ASN A 145 11.58 -22.92 -3.62
C ASN A 145 10.67 -24.15 -3.51
N ASP A 146 10.45 -24.61 -2.29
CA ASP A 146 9.52 -25.68 -1.95
C ASP A 146 8.24 -25.07 -1.37
N PHE A 147 7.13 -25.15 -2.10
CA PHE A 147 5.82 -24.69 -1.67
C PHE A 147 4.99 -25.88 -1.20
N LEU A 148 4.63 -25.89 0.07
CA LEU A 148 3.86 -26.96 0.70
C LEU A 148 2.72 -26.37 1.51
N VAL A 149 1.51 -26.88 1.32
CA VAL A 149 0.38 -26.62 2.20
C VAL A 149 0.12 -27.86 3.07
N VAL A 150 -0.09 -27.63 4.38
CA VAL A 150 -0.35 -28.70 5.35
C VAL A 150 -1.62 -28.37 6.11
N ASN A 151 -2.56 -29.30 6.15
CA ASN A 151 -3.75 -29.20 6.99
C ASN A 151 -3.58 -29.97 8.30
N GLN A 152 -4.40 -29.63 9.28
CA GLN A 152 -4.50 -30.38 10.55
C GLN A 152 -3.14 -30.60 11.24
N PHE A 153 -2.24 -29.62 11.18
CA PHE A 153 -0.89 -29.68 11.72
C PHE A 153 -0.90 -29.45 13.25
N THR A 154 -0.86 -30.53 14.02
CA THR A 154 -0.90 -30.46 15.48
C THR A 154 0.39 -29.86 16.05
N ILE A 155 0.29 -28.84 16.90
CA ILE A 155 1.41 -28.19 17.59
C ILE A 155 1.17 -28.21 19.09
N THR A 156 2.16 -28.68 19.85
CA THR A 156 2.15 -28.61 21.32
C THR A 156 2.83 -27.31 21.76
N GLY A 157 2.09 -26.46 22.41
CA GLY A 157 2.58 -25.18 22.92
C GLY A 157 2.67 -25.15 24.44
N THR A 158 2.41 -23.95 25.02
CA THR A 158 2.53 -23.69 26.46
C THR A 158 1.37 -24.24 27.29
N LYS A 159 0.19 -24.40 26.69
CA LYS A 159 -1.02 -24.86 27.42
C LYS A 159 -1.45 -26.23 26.86
N GLN A 160 -2.25 -26.25 25.84
CA GLN A 160 -2.74 -27.47 25.21
C GLN A 160 -2.36 -27.54 23.73
N PRO A 161 -2.31 -28.73 23.12
CA PRO A 161 -2.07 -28.83 21.68
C PRO A 161 -3.13 -28.09 20.88
N ARG A 162 -2.68 -27.41 19.83
CA ARG A 162 -3.54 -26.72 18.86
C ARG A 162 -3.31 -27.27 17.46
N ARG A 163 -4.30 -27.12 16.63
CA ARG A 163 -4.29 -27.67 15.29
C ARG A 163 -4.93 -26.69 14.31
N PRO A 164 -4.13 -25.75 13.76
CA PRO A 164 -4.59 -24.84 12.72
C PRO A 164 -5.11 -25.63 11.50
N ASP A 165 -6.13 -25.09 10.82
CA ASP A 165 -6.77 -25.77 9.70
C ASP A 165 -5.80 -25.94 8.54
N VAL A 166 -5.15 -24.86 8.10
CA VAL A 166 -4.20 -24.89 6.98
C VAL A 166 -2.99 -23.99 7.25
N ILE A 167 -1.79 -24.51 7.02
CA ILE A 167 -0.53 -23.77 7.11
C ILE A 167 0.19 -23.84 5.77
N ALA A 168 0.60 -22.69 5.24
CA ALA A 168 1.39 -22.59 4.02
C ALA A 168 2.89 -22.44 4.36
N PHE A 169 3.66 -23.42 3.92
CA PHE A 169 5.11 -23.50 4.14
C PHE A 169 5.87 -23.14 2.86
N VAL A 170 6.91 -22.34 2.99
CA VAL A 170 7.91 -22.13 1.94
C VAL A 170 9.26 -22.61 2.48
N ASN A 171 9.90 -23.53 1.77
CA ASN A 171 11.17 -24.12 2.18
C ASN A 171 11.12 -24.71 3.61
N GLY A 172 9.99 -25.29 4.01
CA GLY A 172 9.79 -25.81 5.36
C GLY A 172 9.52 -24.78 6.46
N LEU A 173 9.41 -23.48 6.12
CA LEU A 173 9.10 -22.38 7.03
C LEU A 173 7.61 -22.04 6.95
N PRO A 174 6.84 -22.02 8.07
CA PRO A 174 5.42 -21.68 8.08
C PRO A 174 5.24 -20.17 7.87
N LEU A 175 4.99 -19.75 6.62
CA LEU A 175 4.86 -18.32 6.27
C LEU A 175 3.44 -17.79 6.38
N ALA A 176 2.41 -18.64 6.23
CA ALA A 176 1.04 -18.20 6.40
C ALA A 176 0.19 -19.22 7.15
N VAL A 177 -0.81 -18.73 7.87
CA VAL A 177 -1.81 -19.54 8.57
C VAL A 177 -3.19 -19.13 8.06
N VAL A 178 -3.98 -20.13 7.65
CA VAL A 178 -5.36 -19.96 7.21
C VAL A 178 -6.25 -20.66 8.23
N GLU A 179 -7.16 -19.92 8.81
CA GLU A 179 -8.16 -20.44 9.76
C GLU A 179 -9.54 -20.33 9.14
N LEU A 180 -10.28 -21.43 9.16
CA LEU A 180 -11.56 -21.59 8.51
C LEU A 180 -12.70 -21.72 9.52
N LYS A 181 -13.89 -21.33 9.13
CA LYS A 181 -15.13 -21.56 9.89
C LYS A 181 -16.20 -22.14 9.00
N ASN A 182 -17.09 -22.88 9.64
CA ASN A 182 -18.16 -23.60 8.94
C ASN A 182 -19.14 -22.61 8.26
N PRO A 183 -19.22 -22.59 6.92
CA PRO A 183 -20.12 -21.69 6.20
C PRO A 183 -21.61 -22.00 6.41
N ALA A 184 -21.96 -23.20 6.87
CA ALA A 184 -23.33 -23.61 7.16
C ALA A 184 -23.80 -23.21 8.56
N ASN A 185 -22.92 -22.75 9.44
CA ASN A 185 -23.28 -22.36 10.80
C ASN A 185 -23.56 -20.85 10.86
N GLU A 186 -24.84 -20.48 11.03
CA GLU A 186 -25.26 -19.07 11.15
C GLU A 186 -24.75 -18.36 12.43
N GLN A 187 -24.25 -19.11 13.41
CA GLN A 187 -23.75 -18.60 14.67
C GLN A 187 -22.23 -18.33 14.67
N THR A 188 -21.52 -18.74 13.63
CA THR A 188 -20.08 -18.51 13.46
C THR A 188 -19.82 -17.68 12.23
N ASP A 189 -18.85 -16.78 12.35
CA ASP A 189 -18.43 -15.91 11.25
C ASP A 189 -16.90 -15.87 11.11
N VAL A 190 -16.43 -15.08 10.17
CA VAL A 190 -15.00 -14.87 9.91
C VAL A 190 -14.24 -14.32 11.13
N TRP A 191 -14.92 -13.64 12.05
CA TRP A 191 -14.30 -13.06 13.24
C TRP A 191 -14.05 -14.09 14.33
N ASP A 192 -14.80 -15.21 14.33
CA ASP A 192 -14.49 -16.37 15.21
C ASP A 192 -13.17 -17.02 14.79
N ALA A 193 -12.89 -17.10 13.48
CA ALA A 193 -11.58 -17.52 12.97
C ALA A 193 -10.48 -16.55 13.42
N PHE A 194 -10.74 -15.25 13.37
CA PHE A 194 -9.80 -14.23 13.85
C PHE A 194 -9.49 -14.40 15.35
N ASN A 195 -10.51 -14.60 16.19
CA ASN A 195 -10.34 -14.82 17.63
C ASN A 195 -9.57 -16.10 17.92
N GLN A 196 -9.77 -17.14 17.11
CA GLN A 196 -9.01 -18.38 17.23
C GLN A 196 -7.53 -18.17 16.93
N LEU A 197 -7.19 -17.36 15.90
CA LEU A 197 -5.80 -16.98 15.63
C LEU A 197 -5.17 -16.20 16.78
N GLN A 198 -5.92 -15.35 17.52
CA GLN A 198 -5.39 -14.68 18.71
C GLN A 198 -5.04 -15.71 19.80
N THR A 199 -5.91 -16.73 19.99
CA THR A 199 -5.62 -17.84 20.92
C THR A 199 -4.36 -18.61 20.51
N TYR A 200 -4.15 -18.86 19.22
CA TYR A 200 -2.94 -19.54 18.73
C TYR A 200 -1.67 -18.73 19.00
N LYS A 201 -1.73 -17.40 18.84
CA LYS A 201 -0.60 -16.53 19.19
C LYS A 201 -0.17 -16.67 20.65
N ASP A 202 -1.13 -16.84 21.56
CA ASP A 202 -0.86 -16.99 23.00
C ASP A 202 -0.39 -18.40 23.37
N GLU A 203 -0.85 -19.42 22.67
CA GLU A 203 -0.64 -20.81 23.09
C GLU A 203 0.44 -21.53 22.28
N ILE A 204 0.56 -21.26 20.98
CA ILE A 204 1.53 -21.86 20.05
C ILE A 204 2.32 -20.78 19.30
N GLY A 205 2.78 -19.76 20.03
CA GLY A 205 3.39 -18.55 19.48
C GLY A 205 4.57 -18.75 18.53
N ASP A 206 5.32 -19.85 18.67
CA ASP A 206 6.46 -20.17 17.82
C ASP A 206 6.08 -20.35 16.34
N LEU A 207 4.84 -20.77 16.05
CA LEU A 207 4.29 -20.83 14.69
C LEU A 207 4.38 -19.49 13.95
N PHE A 208 4.31 -18.39 14.68
CA PHE A 208 4.25 -17.05 14.10
C PHE A 208 5.61 -16.36 13.95
N ASN A 209 6.71 -17.00 14.38
CA ASN A 209 8.05 -16.43 14.27
C ASN A 209 8.44 -16.13 12.80
N THR A 210 8.01 -16.97 11.86
CA THR A 210 8.25 -16.80 10.41
C THR A 210 7.06 -16.23 9.66
N ASN A 211 5.92 -16.03 10.33
CA ASN A 211 4.66 -15.68 9.69
C ASN A 211 4.74 -14.39 8.85
N ALA A 212 4.33 -14.45 7.60
CA ALA A 212 4.20 -13.33 6.68
C ALA A 212 2.76 -12.81 6.62
N ALA A 213 1.76 -13.71 6.62
CA ALA A 213 0.36 -13.36 6.49
C ALA A 213 -0.55 -14.29 7.32
N LEU A 214 -1.67 -13.76 7.76
CA LEU A 214 -2.78 -14.46 8.39
C LEU A 214 -4.01 -14.37 7.48
N VAL A 215 -4.73 -15.48 7.33
CA VAL A 215 -5.98 -15.51 6.57
C VAL A 215 -7.08 -16.10 7.45
N VAL A 216 -8.23 -15.44 7.44
CA VAL A 216 -9.45 -15.94 8.10
C VAL A 216 -10.58 -16.03 7.08
N SER A 217 -11.38 -17.06 7.14
CA SER A 217 -12.47 -17.25 6.16
C SER A 217 -13.58 -18.14 6.67
N ASP A 218 -14.80 -17.85 6.22
CA ASP A 218 -15.98 -18.72 6.26
C ASP A 218 -16.29 -19.28 4.86
N GLY A 219 -15.36 -19.19 3.93
CA GLY A 219 -15.52 -19.54 2.53
C GLY A 219 -16.02 -18.38 1.69
N PHE A 220 -17.12 -17.73 2.07
CA PHE A 220 -17.71 -16.60 1.35
C PHE A 220 -16.97 -15.31 1.60
N THR A 221 -16.59 -15.08 2.85
CA THR A 221 -15.80 -13.96 3.30
C THR A 221 -14.40 -14.45 3.60
N ALA A 222 -13.38 -13.80 3.04
CA ALA A 222 -11.99 -14.05 3.37
C ALA A 222 -11.26 -12.74 3.62
N ARG A 223 -10.39 -12.73 4.63
CA ARG A 223 -9.61 -11.56 5.01
C ARG A 223 -8.16 -11.95 5.21
N VAL A 224 -7.28 -11.07 4.74
CA VAL A 224 -5.81 -11.22 4.85
C VAL A 224 -5.29 -10.11 5.76
N GLY A 225 -4.41 -10.45 6.69
CA GLY A 225 -3.83 -9.48 7.59
C GLY A 225 -2.45 -9.86 8.10
N SER A 226 -1.86 -8.99 8.90
CA SER A 226 -0.57 -9.20 9.51
C SER A 226 -0.65 -9.83 10.91
N LEU A 227 0.49 -10.22 11.44
CA LEU A 227 0.63 -10.73 12.80
C LEU A 227 0.04 -9.78 13.87
N THR A 228 0.15 -8.46 13.69
CA THR A 228 -0.31 -7.45 14.62
C THR A 228 -1.63 -6.77 14.21
N ALA A 229 -2.27 -7.24 13.13
CA ALA A 229 -3.55 -6.68 12.70
C ALA A 229 -4.65 -6.93 13.74
N ASN A 230 -5.44 -5.90 14.02
CA ASN A 230 -6.75 -6.04 14.64
C ASN A 230 -7.80 -6.41 13.56
N ALA A 231 -9.05 -6.62 13.97
CA ALA A 231 -10.11 -7.00 13.04
C ALA A 231 -10.28 -6.00 11.88
N GLU A 232 -10.22 -4.68 12.16
CA GLU A 232 -10.35 -3.62 11.15
C GLU A 232 -9.22 -3.60 10.12
N ARG A 233 -8.08 -4.21 10.44
CA ARG A 233 -6.91 -4.31 9.56
C ARG A 233 -6.78 -5.65 8.87
N MET A 234 -7.78 -6.52 9.00
CA MET A 234 -7.94 -7.70 8.19
C MET A 234 -8.66 -7.31 6.90
N LEU A 235 -7.92 -7.22 5.80
CA LEU A 235 -8.38 -6.64 4.54
C LEU A 235 -8.86 -7.72 3.56
N PRO A 236 -9.84 -7.44 2.69
CA PRO A 236 -10.22 -8.35 1.61
C PRO A 236 -9.09 -8.48 0.57
N TRP A 237 -9.08 -9.60 -0.13
CA TRP A 237 -8.28 -9.79 -1.34
C TRP A 237 -9.21 -10.11 -2.50
N ARG A 238 -9.32 -9.20 -3.48
CA ARG A 238 -10.36 -9.21 -4.50
C ARG A 238 -9.93 -9.71 -5.87
N THR A 239 -8.64 -9.96 -6.08
CA THR A 239 -8.06 -10.13 -7.41
C THR A 239 -7.29 -11.45 -7.52
N ILE A 240 -7.18 -11.98 -8.74
CA ILE A 240 -6.38 -13.18 -9.02
C ILE A 240 -5.10 -12.80 -9.76
N ALA A 241 -5.18 -12.22 -10.96
CA ALA A 241 -4.01 -11.93 -11.78
C ALA A 241 -3.55 -10.47 -11.67
N ASN A 242 -4.48 -9.53 -11.74
CA ASN A 242 -4.22 -8.10 -11.75
C ASN A 242 -5.37 -7.31 -11.10
N GLU A 243 -5.27 -5.98 -11.08
CA GLU A 243 -6.25 -5.10 -10.42
C GLU A 243 -7.67 -5.21 -11.00
N ASP A 244 -7.81 -5.57 -12.28
CA ASP A 244 -9.09 -5.65 -12.98
C ASP A 244 -9.75 -7.03 -12.88
N ASP A 245 -8.97 -8.06 -12.59
CA ASP A 245 -9.44 -9.43 -12.47
C ASP A 245 -10.09 -9.64 -11.10
N ARG A 246 -11.32 -9.14 -10.97
CA ARG A 246 -12.14 -9.22 -9.75
C ARG A 246 -13.30 -10.21 -9.95
N PRO A 247 -13.12 -11.48 -9.62
CA PRO A 247 -14.16 -12.49 -9.82
C PRO A 247 -15.35 -12.26 -8.88
N ARG A 248 -16.47 -11.76 -9.41
CA ARG A 248 -17.63 -11.35 -8.61
C ARG A 248 -18.50 -12.49 -8.08
N LEU A 249 -18.39 -13.68 -8.67
CA LEU A 249 -19.24 -14.83 -8.35
C LEU A 249 -18.50 -15.97 -7.64
N GLN A 250 -17.21 -15.85 -7.43
CA GLN A 250 -16.39 -16.83 -6.73
C GLN A 250 -16.43 -16.61 -5.22
N MET A 251 -16.11 -17.67 -4.47
CA MET A 251 -15.86 -17.56 -3.03
C MET A 251 -14.64 -16.68 -2.79
N GLU A 252 -14.71 -15.76 -1.82
CA GLU A 252 -13.56 -14.88 -1.52
C GLU A 252 -12.31 -15.69 -1.13
N LEU A 253 -12.48 -16.85 -0.46
CA LEU A 253 -11.37 -17.74 -0.12
C LEU A 253 -10.67 -18.28 -1.38
N GLU A 254 -11.42 -18.68 -2.41
CA GLU A 254 -10.83 -19.10 -3.68
C GLU A 254 -10.01 -17.98 -4.32
N THR A 255 -10.54 -16.76 -4.29
CA THR A 255 -9.82 -15.58 -4.81
C THR A 255 -8.51 -15.33 -4.05
N VAL A 256 -8.54 -15.46 -2.70
CA VAL A 256 -7.31 -15.36 -1.89
C VAL A 256 -6.30 -16.43 -2.28
N VAL A 257 -6.73 -17.70 -2.39
CA VAL A 257 -5.80 -18.79 -2.68
C VAL A 257 -5.21 -18.67 -4.09
N ARG A 258 -6.03 -18.43 -5.09
CA ARG A 258 -5.56 -18.33 -6.49
C ARG A 258 -4.81 -17.06 -6.81
N GLY A 259 -5.12 -15.96 -6.12
CA GLY A 259 -4.48 -14.66 -6.32
C GLY A 259 -3.30 -14.44 -5.38
N PHE A 260 -3.56 -14.38 -4.06
CA PHE A 260 -2.52 -14.04 -3.07
C PHE A 260 -1.46 -15.14 -2.93
N PHE A 261 -1.86 -16.43 -2.94
CA PHE A 261 -0.95 -17.56 -2.77
C PHE A 261 -0.38 -18.13 -4.07
N LYS A 262 -0.58 -17.48 -5.24
CA LYS A 262 0.22 -17.85 -6.42
C LYS A 262 1.70 -17.68 -6.07
N PRO A 263 2.57 -18.70 -6.26
CA PRO A 263 3.95 -18.70 -5.73
C PRO A 263 4.75 -17.42 -6.00
N GLU A 264 4.70 -16.93 -7.23
CA GLU A 264 5.44 -15.72 -7.62
C GLU A 264 4.87 -14.47 -6.93
N LEU A 265 3.54 -14.36 -6.81
CA LEU A 265 2.87 -13.23 -6.17
C LEU A 265 3.08 -13.25 -4.67
N PHE A 266 3.01 -14.43 -4.05
CA PHE A 266 3.24 -14.59 -2.61
C PHE A 266 4.66 -14.23 -2.22
N LEU A 267 5.67 -14.68 -2.97
CA LEU A 267 7.06 -14.29 -2.71
C LEU A 267 7.31 -12.80 -2.94
N ASP A 268 6.75 -12.23 -4.00
CA ASP A 268 6.82 -10.78 -4.25
C ASP A 268 6.19 -10.01 -3.08
N TYR A 269 5.05 -10.49 -2.57
CA TYR A 269 4.39 -9.90 -1.40
C TYR A 269 5.25 -9.98 -0.15
N VAL A 270 5.80 -11.13 0.17
CA VAL A 270 6.70 -11.31 1.32
C VAL A 270 7.91 -10.38 1.24
N ARG A 271 8.44 -10.19 0.03
CA ARG A 271 9.66 -9.40 -0.20
C ARG A 271 9.43 -7.90 -0.10
N HIS A 272 8.32 -7.38 -0.64
CA HIS A 272 8.16 -5.95 -0.89
C HIS A 272 6.95 -5.29 -0.21
N PHE A 273 6.03 -6.07 0.39
CA PHE A 273 4.75 -5.56 0.87
C PHE A 273 4.50 -5.79 2.37
N VAL A 274 5.56 -6.13 3.09
CA VAL A 274 5.57 -6.29 4.55
C VAL A 274 6.46 -5.21 5.16
N LEU A 275 5.90 -4.42 6.07
CA LEU A 275 6.59 -3.35 6.77
C LEU A 275 6.49 -3.55 8.29
N PHE A 276 7.54 -3.11 9.00
CA PHE A 276 7.54 -3.05 10.46
C PHE A 276 7.68 -1.59 10.86
N GLU A 277 6.59 -1.00 11.33
CA GLU A 277 6.57 0.36 11.83
C GLU A 277 6.87 0.35 13.32
N GLN A 278 7.81 1.19 13.73
CA GLN A 278 8.19 1.31 15.13
C GLN A 278 7.86 2.72 15.62
N ASP A 279 7.07 2.79 16.69
CA ASP A 279 6.76 4.02 17.40
C ASP A 279 7.10 3.83 18.88
N GLY A 280 8.21 4.43 19.32
CA GLY A 280 8.81 4.16 20.63
C GLY A 280 9.13 2.67 20.81
N ASP A 281 8.56 2.05 21.84
CA ASP A 281 8.72 0.62 22.14
C ASP A 281 7.68 -0.27 21.44
N HIS A 282 6.71 0.33 20.75
CA HIS A 282 5.67 -0.39 20.03
C HIS A 282 6.09 -0.68 18.60
N ILE A 283 6.00 -1.95 18.21
CA ILE A 283 6.24 -2.38 16.82
C ILE A 283 4.95 -2.96 16.27
N ALA A 284 4.52 -2.41 15.13
CA ALA A 284 3.39 -2.92 14.36
C ALA A 284 3.89 -3.48 13.02
N LYS A 285 3.49 -4.71 12.71
CA LYS A 285 3.67 -5.28 11.38
C LYS A 285 2.50 -4.85 10.51
N LYS A 286 2.78 -4.14 9.43
CA LYS A 286 1.81 -3.70 8.43
C LYS A 286 2.02 -4.45 7.13
N VAL A 287 0.94 -4.73 6.44
CA VAL A 287 0.95 -5.40 5.14
C VAL A 287 0.07 -4.63 4.15
N ALA A 288 0.39 -4.70 2.87
CA ALA A 288 -0.35 -4.02 1.83
C ALA A 288 -1.65 -4.78 1.49
N GLY A 289 -2.73 -4.04 1.20
CA GLY A 289 -3.93 -4.59 0.57
C GLY A 289 -3.71 -4.89 -0.92
N TYR A 290 -4.65 -5.62 -1.54
CA TYR A 290 -4.53 -6.02 -2.95
C TYR A 290 -4.40 -4.83 -3.90
N HIS A 291 -5.14 -3.74 -3.66
CA HIS A 291 -5.07 -2.52 -4.45
C HIS A 291 -3.68 -1.86 -4.39
N GLN A 292 -3.06 -1.84 -3.21
CA GLN A 292 -1.69 -1.34 -3.02
C GLN A 292 -0.67 -2.25 -3.71
N PHE A 293 -0.86 -3.57 -3.60
CA PHE A 293 -0.01 -4.58 -4.23
C PHE A 293 0.06 -4.41 -5.74
N HIS A 294 -1.08 -4.36 -6.41
CA HIS A 294 -1.13 -4.19 -7.87
C HIS A 294 -0.67 -2.81 -8.32
N ALA A 295 -1.09 -1.75 -7.59
CA ALA A 295 -0.65 -0.38 -7.88
C ALA A 295 0.88 -0.24 -7.87
N VAL A 296 1.54 -0.81 -6.87
CA VAL A 296 3.00 -0.75 -6.75
C VAL A 296 3.68 -1.49 -7.89
N ARG A 297 3.20 -2.70 -8.22
CA ARG A 297 3.76 -3.51 -9.30
C ARG A 297 3.68 -2.76 -10.63
N GLU A 298 2.51 -2.23 -10.96
CA GLU A 298 2.31 -1.47 -12.19
C GLU A 298 3.09 -0.15 -12.20
N ALA A 299 3.13 0.58 -11.07
CA ALA A 299 3.90 1.82 -10.95
C ALA A 299 5.40 1.60 -11.13
N VAL A 300 5.95 0.51 -10.57
CA VAL A 300 7.36 0.13 -10.78
C VAL A 300 7.63 -0.19 -12.24
N ARG A 301 6.80 -1.04 -12.86
CA ARG A 301 6.89 -1.37 -14.28
C ARG A 301 6.89 -0.12 -15.16
N ALA A 302 5.91 0.75 -14.95
CA ALA A 302 5.74 2.00 -15.69
C ALA A 302 6.94 2.93 -15.51
N THR A 303 7.48 3.02 -14.29
CA THR A 303 8.66 3.84 -13.98
C THR A 303 9.91 3.33 -14.68
N VAL A 304 10.16 2.02 -14.64
CA VAL A 304 11.30 1.40 -15.32
C VAL A 304 11.23 1.67 -16.84
N ILE A 305 10.06 1.47 -17.46
CA ILE A 305 9.88 1.76 -18.89
C ILE A 305 10.08 3.24 -19.20
N ALA A 306 9.46 4.14 -18.43
CA ALA A 306 9.57 5.58 -18.66
C ALA A 306 11.01 6.12 -18.48
N ALA A 307 11.81 5.46 -17.63
CA ALA A 307 13.20 5.83 -17.35
C ALA A 307 14.21 5.32 -18.38
N GLN A 308 13.82 4.37 -19.26
CA GLN A 308 14.71 3.84 -20.31
C GLN A 308 15.05 4.91 -21.35
N ASP A 309 16.17 4.73 -22.05
CA ASP A 309 16.53 5.59 -23.17
C ASP A 309 15.70 5.23 -24.42
N VAL A 310 15.32 6.24 -25.20
CA VAL A 310 14.62 6.05 -26.47
C VAL A 310 15.45 5.17 -27.41
N GLY A 311 14.85 4.10 -27.94
CA GLY A 311 15.48 3.18 -28.91
C GLY A 311 16.18 1.96 -28.30
N LYS A 312 16.24 1.80 -26.99
CA LYS A 312 16.60 0.52 -26.40
C LYS A 312 15.40 -0.42 -26.41
N SER A 313 15.66 -1.69 -26.79
CA SER A 313 14.67 -2.77 -26.72
C SER A 313 14.00 -2.75 -25.33
N VAL A 314 12.69 -2.80 -25.31
CA VAL A 314 11.92 -2.97 -24.07
C VAL A 314 12.41 -4.27 -23.45
N LEU A 315 13.22 -4.19 -22.40
CA LEU A 315 13.52 -5.33 -21.55
C LEU A 315 12.15 -5.84 -21.06
N GLU A 316 11.92 -7.12 -21.21
CA GLU A 316 10.74 -7.78 -20.64
C GLU A 316 10.76 -7.52 -19.13
N VAL A 317 9.99 -6.53 -18.72
CA VAL A 317 9.71 -6.34 -17.29
C VAL A 317 8.76 -7.47 -16.93
N HIS A 318 9.19 -8.40 -16.09
CA HIS A 318 8.52 -9.66 -15.76
C HIS A 318 7.19 -9.50 -15.00
N GLU A 319 6.51 -8.36 -15.13
CA GLU A 319 5.25 -8.12 -14.46
C GLU A 319 4.08 -8.15 -15.46
N GLU A 320 3.04 -8.95 -15.15
CA GLU A 320 1.83 -9.05 -15.95
C GLU A 320 1.16 -7.67 -16.08
N ARG A 321 0.79 -7.29 -17.32
CA ARG A 321 0.13 -6.01 -17.61
C ARG A 321 -1.22 -5.92 -16.91
N ALA A 322 -1.45 -4.81 -16.21
CA ALA A 322 -2.80 -4.39 -15.88
C ALA A 322 -3.52 -3.88 -17.12
N THR A 323 -4.82 -4.12 -17.22
CA THR A 323 -5.64 -3.79 -18.41
C THR A 323 -5.83 -2.28 -18.60
N TYR A 324 -5.58 -1.45 -17.57
CA TYR A 324 -5.82 0.01 -17.59
C TYR A 324 -4.66 0.87 -18.08
N GLY A 325 -3.47 0.36 -18.27
CA GLY A 325 -2.34 1.19 -18.69
C GLY A 325 -2.41 1.52 -20.19
N LYS A 326 -2.58 2.79 -20.58
CA LYS A 326 -2.07 3.23 -21.86
C LYS A 326 -0.58 2.91 -21.88
N GLU A 327 -0.05 2.51 -23.04
CA GLU A 327 1.35 2.16 -23.20
C GLU A 327 2.25 3.28 -22.71
N VAL A 328 3.00 3.02 -21.64
CA VAL A 328 4.05 3.94 -21.19
C VAL A 328 5.16 3.94 -22.23
N GLN A 329 5.48 5.11 -22.77
CA GLN A 329 6.50 5.23 -23.80
C GLN A 329 7.90 5.24 -23.19
N PRO A 330 8.84 4.40 -23.66
CA PRO A 330 10.23 4.45 -23.22
C PRO A 330 10.83 5.86 -23.41
N GLY A 331 11.53 6.35 -22.40
CA GLY A 331 12.13 7.68 -22.41
C GLY A 331 11.16 8.85 -22.22
N SER A 332 9.87 8.59 -22.00
CA SER A 332 8.87 9.65 -21.79
C SER A 332 9.09 10.44 -20.50
N ARG A 333 9.79 9.86 -19.52
CA ARG A 333 9.98 10.40 -18.17
C ARG A 333 8.67 10.64 -17.41
N LYS A 334 7.59 9.97 -17.82
CA LYS A 334 6.25 10.04 -17.23
C LYS A 334 5.79 8.63 -16.89
N ALA A 335 5.88 8.29 -15.61
CA ALA A 335 5.56 6.94 -15.12
C ALA A 335 4.06 6.75 -14.88
N GLY A 336 3.30 7.83 -14.71
CA GLY A 336 1.85 7.79 -14.52
C GLY A 336 1.39 8.33 -13.17
N VAL A 337 0.12 8.08 -12.87
CA VAL A 337 -0.56 8.52 -11.65
C VAL A 337 -1.21 7.34 -10.95
N VAL A 338 -0.95 7.19 -9.65
CA VAL A 338 -1.67 6.30 -8.75
C VAL A 338 -2.76 7.13 -8.04
N TRP A 339 -4.01 6.85 -8.39
CA TRP A 339 -5.16 7.47 -7.76
C TRP A 339 -5.81 6.51 -6.76
N HIS A 340 -5.54 6.72 -5.50
CA HIS A 340 -6.14 5.99 -4.39
C HIS A 340 -6.83 6.96 -3.46
N THR A 341 -8.10 6.72 -3.13
CA THR A 341 -8.90 7.60 -2.28
C THR A 341 -8.25 7.86 -0.92
N GLN A 342 -8.66 8.92 -0.24
CA GLN A 342 -8.16 9.22 1.12
C GLN A 342 -8.48 8.06 2.07
N GLY A 343 -7.55 7.75 2.98
CA GLY A 343 -7.70 6.63 3.92
C GLY A 343 -7.29 5.26 3.37
N SER A 344 -7.00 5.11 2.07
CA SER A 344 -6.59 3.84 1.44
C SER A 344 -5.17 3.38 1.78
N GLY A 345 -4.41 4.16 2.58
CA GLY A 345 -3.03 3.84 2.96
C GLY A 345 -1.97 4.23 1.92
N LYS A 346 -2.13 5.34 1.21
CA LYS A 346 -1.16 5.85 0.20
C LYS A 346 0.29 5.89 0.70
N SER A 347 0.53 6.26 1.96
CA SER A 347 1.89 6.29 2.53
C SER A 347 2.56 4.91 2.51
N ILE A 348 1.81 3.84 2.78
CA ILE A 348 2.29 2.46 2.69
C ILE A 348 2.55 2.11 1.22
N THR A 349 1.64 2.47 0.30
CA THR A 349 1.82 2.27 -1.14
C THR A 349 3.12 2.92 -1.64
N MET A 350 3.36 4.17 -1.26
CA MET A 350 4.58 4.91 -1.63
C MET A 350 5.85 4.28 -1.04
N ALA A 351 5.82 3.81 0.21
CA ALA A 351 6.95 3.12 0.85
C ALA A 351 7.26 1.78 0.16
N CYS A 352 6.22 0.97 -0.14
CA CYS A 352 6.38 -0.29 -0.90
C CYS A 352 6.90 -0.03 -2.31
N TYR A 353 6.38 1.00 -3.01
CA TYR A 353 6.85 1.42 -4.32
C TYR A 353 8.34 1.80 -4.27
N ALA A 354 8.73 2.65 -3.31
CA ALA A 354 10.11 3.05 -3.14
C ALA A 354 11.03 1.85 -2.87
N GLY A 355 10.65 0.95 -1.95
CA GLY A 355 11.42 -0.24 -1.61
C GLY A 355 11.58 -1.20 -2.77
N LYS A 356 10.53 -1.43 -3.55
CA LYS A 356 10.58 -2.29 -4.74
C LYS A 356 11.39 -1.65 -5.86
N LEU A 357 11.23 -0.34 -6.10
CA LEU A 357 11.95 0.39 -7.15
C LEU A 357 13.46 0.47 -6.89
N LEU A 358 13.89 0.68 -5.64
CA LEU A 358 15.30 0.71 -5.26
C LEU A 358 16.02 -0.61 -5.56
N GLN A 359 15.28 -1.71 -5.63
CA GLN A 359 15.82 -3.05 -5.91
C GLN A 359 15.79 -3.42 -7.41
N GLN A 360 15.26 -2.54 -8.30
CA GLN A 360 15.25 -2.81 -9.75
C GLN A 360 16.65 -2.63 -10.35
N PRO A 361 17.26 -3.68 -10.92
CA PRO A 361 18.60 -3.58 -11.52
C PRO A 361 18.66 -2.55 -12.65
N GLU A 362 17.58 -2.42 -13.43
CA GLU A 362 17.46 -1.51 -14.57
C GLU A 362 17.59 -0.04 -14.14
N MET A 363 17.22 0.28 -12.91
CA MET A 363 17.30 1.63 -12.35
C MET A 363 18.70 2.00 -11.83
N LYS A 364 19.61 1.03 -11.72
CA LYS A 364 21.03 1.26 -11.36
C LYS A 364 21.20 2.10 -10.10
N ASN A 365 20.58 1.67 -9.00
CA ASN A 365 20.57 2.36 -7.71
C ASN A 365 20.01 3.81 -7.82
N PRO A 366 18.69 3.96 -8.06
CA PRO A 366 18.10 5.26 -8.31
C PRO A 366 18.09 6.15 -7.07
N THR A 367 18.10 7.47 -7.29
CA THR A 367 17.78 8.44 -6.25
C THR A 367 16.29 8.77 -6.31
N LEU A 368 15.59 8.64 -5.19
CA LEU A 368 14.18 8.97 -5.07
C LEU A 368 14.04 10.36 -4.43
N VAL A 369 13.28 11.24 -5.07
CA VAL A 369 12.96 12.58 -4.56
C VAL A 369 11.47 12.60 -4.26
N VAL A 370 11.12 12.56 -2.96
CA VAL A 370 9.73 12.60 -2.51
C VAL A 370 9.35 14.05 -2.29
N VAL A 371 8.39 14.52 -3.07
CA VAL A 371 7.91 15.92 -3.06
C VAL A 371 6.53 15.97 -2.43
N THR A 372 6.40 16.73 -1.34
CA THR A 372 5.14 16.96 -0.64
C THR A 372 4.68 18.41 -0.80
N ASP A 373 3.37 18.66 -0.58
CA ASP A 373 2.79 20.01 -0.74
C ASP A 373 2.99 20.90 0.49
N ARG A 374 2.94 20.33 1.70
CA ARG A 374 2.99 21.08 2.96
C ARG A 374 3.91 20.44 3.99
N ASN A 375 4.52 21.29 4.83
CA ASN A 375 5.42 20.84 5.90
C ASN A 375 4.76 19.91 6.93
N ASP A 376 3.46 20.05 7.20
CA ASP A 376 2.75 19.24 8.21
C ASP A 376 2.49 17.79 7.76
N LEU A 377 2.24 17.56 6.45
CA LEU A 377 2.09 16.22 5.88
C LEU A 377 3.46 15.56 5.64
N ASP A 378 4.51 16.37 5.49
CA ASP A 378 5.91 15.94 5.34
C ASP A 378 6.34 15.07 6.54
N GLY A 379 5.95 15.44 7.76
CA GLY A 379 6.27 14.67 8.97
C GLY A 379 5.70 13.25 8.98
N GLN A 380 4.43 13.07 8.63
CA GLN A 380 3.78 11.74 8.67
C GLN A 380 4.33 10.79 7.59
N LEU A 381 4.48 11.29 6.35
CA LEU A 381 5.02 10.48 5.26
C LEU A 381 6.49 10.16 5.49
N PHE A 382 7.28 11.14 5.94
CA PHE A 382 8.68 10.95 6.33
C PHE A 382 8.83 9.92 7.45
N THR A 383 7.98 9.96 8.48
CA THR A 383 7.95 8.97 9.57
C THR A 383 7.65 7.57 9.03
N THR A 384 6.67 7.43 8.13
CA THR A 384 6.36 6.13 7.50
C THR A 384 7.57 5.57 6.74
N PHE A 385 8.27 6.40 5.97
CA PHE A 385 9.48 5.96 5.26
C PHE A 385 10.64 5.66 6.21
N SER A 386 10.82 6.45 7.25
CA SER A 386 11.88 6.23 8.24
C SER A 386 11.68 4.92 9.02
N SER A 387 10.43 4.61 9.36
CA SER A 387 10.09 3.35 10.02
C SER A 387 10.14 2.13 9.09
N ALA A 388 10.02 2.33 7.78
CA ALA A 388 10.16 1.27 6.76
C ALA A 388 11.61 0.94 6.38
N SER A 389 12.59 1.26 7.22
CA SER A 389 14.04 1.10 6.95
C SER A 389 14.44 -0.33 6.56
N ASP A 390 13.74 -1.35 7.07
CA ASP A 390 13.98 -2.75 6.72
C ASP A 390 13.69 -3.06 5.24
N LEU A 391 12.64 -2.44 4.69
CA LEU A 391 12.27 -2.55 3.29
C LEU A 391 13.14 -1.67 2.40
N LEU A 392 13.36 -0.42 2.81
CA LEU A 392 14.08 0.59 2.02
C LEU A 392 15.59 0.38 2.00
N LYS A 393 16.14 -0.28 3.04
CA LYS A 393 17.60 -0.50 3.24
C LYS A 393 18.42 0.79 3.19
N THR A 394 17.77 1.93 3.38
CA THR A 394 18.38 3.26 3.41
C THR A 394 17.56 4.17 4.32
N THR A 395 18.23 5.13 4.94
CA THR A 395 17.55 6.14 5.76
C THR A 395 17.21 7.34 4.86
N PRO A 396 15.94 7.76 4.81
CA PRO A 396 15.54 8.95 4.08
C PRO A 396 16.17 10.20 4.72
N VAL A 397 16.49 11.19 3.88
CA VAL A 397 17.06 12.47 4.29
C VAL A 397 16.05 13.56 3.93
N GLN A 398 15.78 14.48 4.85
CA GLN A 398 14.91 15.62 4.60
C GLN A 398 15.77 16.86 4.38
N ALA A 399 15.59 17.54 3.24
CA ALA A 399 16.26 18.81 2.98
C ALA A 399 15.60 19.93 3.80
N GLY A 400 16.37 20.64 4.62
CA GLY A 400 15.88 21.72 5.48
C GLY A 400 15.47 22.97 4.71
N ASP A 401 16.30 23.38 3.74
CA ASP A 401 16.10 24.60 2.94
C ASP A 401 16.43 24.38 1.45
N ARG A 402 16.39 25.48 0.67
CA ARG A 402 16.66 25.48 -0.78
C ARG A 402 18.12 25.18 -1.11
N ASP A 403 19.04 25.73 -0.33
CA ASP A 403 20.48 25.57 -0.59
C ASP A 403 20.94 24.16 -0.26
N GLU A 404 20.47 23.59 0.85
CA GLU A 404 20.73 22.20 1.22
C GLU A 404 20.15 21.24 0.18
N LEU A 405 18.91 21.47 -0.32
CA LEU A 405 18.33 20.65 -1.38
C LEU A 405 19.20 20.65 -2.64
N ARG A 406 19.67 21.81 -3.06
CA ARG A 406 20.56 21.98 -4.23
C ARG A 406 21.87 21.25 -4.02
N GLN A 407 22.48 21.39 -2.84
CA GLN A 407 23.72 20.72 -2.49
C GLN A 407 23.57 19.19 -2.49
N ILE A 408 22.51 18.67 -1.84
CA ILE A 408 22.25 17.23 -1.79
C ILE A 408 22.05 16.66 -3.20
N LEU A 409 21.25 17.31 -4.06
CA LEU A 409 20.96 16.83 -5.41
C LEU A 409 22.18 16.92 -6.35
N ALA A 410 22.98 17.99 -6.21
CA ALA A 410 24.17 18.19 -7.04
C ALA A 410 25.33 17.24 -6.66
N SER A 411 25.50 16.97 -5.37
CA SER A 411 26.61 16.16 -4.85
C SER A 411 26.35 14.65 -4.86
N ARG A 412 25.07 14.22 -4.94
CA ARG A 412 24.71 12.82 -4.83
C ARG A 412 24.97 12.06 -6.12
N GLU A 413 25.85 11.09 -6.08
CA GLU A 413 26.23 10.28 -7.25
C GLU A 413 25.23 9.14 -7.54
N ALA A 414 24.66 8.49 -6.52
CA ALA A 414 23.71 7.38 -6.65
C ALA A 414 22.89 7.16 -5.39
N GLY A 415 21.74 6.48 -5.54
CA GLY A 415 20.92 5.97 -4.45
C GLY A 415 20.29 7.03 -3.54
N GLY A 416 19.64 6.55 -2.49
CA GLY A 416 19.06 7.35 -1.41
C GLY A 416 17.68 7.92 -1.69
N ILE A 417 17.04 8.37 -0.61
CA ILE A 417 15.69 8.96 -0.63
C ILE A 417 15.80 10.36 -0.02
N ILE A 418 15.33 11.37 -0.77
CA ILE A 418 15.37 12.77 -0.39
C ILE A 418 13.93 13.28 -0.27
N PHE A 419 13.57 13.76 0.91
CA PHE A 419 12.29 14.42 1.15
C PHE A 419 12.43 15.93 0.99
N THR A 420 11.48 16.54 0.31
CA THR A 420 11.44 17.98 0.08
C THR A 420 10.02 18.45 -0.21
N THR A 421 9.82 19.77 -0.17
CA THR A 421 8.57 20.38 -0.62
C THR A 421 8.78 21.07 -1.98
N VAL A 422 7.70 21.22 -2.75
CA VAL A 422 7.76 21.88 -4.06
C VAL A 422 8.28 23.31 -3.97
N GLN A 423 8.03 24.01 -2.85
CA GLN A 423 8.46 25.38 -2.60
C GLN A 423 9.99 25.54 -2.51
N LYS A 424 10.71 24.46 -2.12
CA LYS A 424 12.19 24.46 -2.07
C LYS A 424 12.85 24.47 -3.45
N PHE A 425 12.07 24.32 -4.52
CA PHE A 425 12.51 24.55 -5.90
C PHE A 425 12.30 26.01 -6.37
N ALA A 426 12.02 26.94 -5.47
CA ALA A 426 11.98 28.37 -5.80
C ALA A 426 13.34 28.87 -6.30
N LEU A 427 13.30 29.87 -7.17
CA LEU A 427 14.49 30.59 -7.62
C LEU A 427 15.15 31.33 -6.44
N LEU A 428 16.46 31.43 -6.48
CA LEU A 428 17.21 32.35 -5.61
C LEU A 428 17.17 33.77 -6.18
N ASP A 429 17.50 34.76 -5.33
CA ASP A 429 17.51 36.16 -5.73
C ASP A 429 18.47 36.39 -6.90
N GLY A 430 17.95 36.96 -7.98
CA GLY A 430 18.70 37.21 -9.22
C GLY A 430 18.69 36.09 -10.26
N GLU A 431 18.08 34.94 -9.99
CA GLU A 431 17.92 33.88 -10.98
C GLU A 431 16.71 34.12 -11.88
N GLU A 432 16.89 33.99 -13.19
CA GLU A 432 15.79 34.05 -14.19
C GLU A 432 15.20 32.67 -14.51
N ALA A 433 15.99 31.60 -14.31
CA ALA A 433 15.57 30.20 -14.50
C ALA A 433 16.26 29.32 -13.48
N HIS A 434 15.61 28.22 -13.10
CA HIS A 434 16.20 27.27 -12.16
C HIS A 434 17.38 26.53 -12.82
N PRO A 435 18.57 26.49 -12.19
CA PRO A 435 19.70 25.73 -12.72
C PRO A 435 19.40 24.23 -12.71
N MET A 436 19.93 23.49 -13.69
CA MET A 436 19.87 22.05 -13.69
C MET A 436 20.76 21.48 -12.58
N LEU A 437 20.16 20.80 -11.60
CA LEU A 437 20.87 20.27 -10.44
C LEU A 437 21.50 18.90 -10.70
N SER A 438 20.95 18.14 -11.64
CA SER A 438 21.51 16.83 -12.02
C SER A 438 21.18 16.49 -13.46
N THR A 439 22.14 15.88 -14.15
CA THR A 439 21.96 15.32 -15.50
C THR A 439 21.59 13.84 -15.49
N ARG A 440 21.51 13.22 -14.34
CA ARG A 440 21.25 11.79 -14.15
C ARG A 440 19.84 11.42 -14.64
N THR A 441 19.73 10.25 -15.26
CA THR A 441 18.48 9.68 -15.78
C THR A 441 17.81 8.71 -14.82
N ASN A 442 18.50 8.28 -13.77
CA ASN A 442 18.01 7.38 -12.73
C ASN A 442 17.58 8.13 -11.45
N ILE A 443 17.05 9.32 -11.61
CA ILE A 443 16.33 10.03 -10.54
C ILE A 443 14.83 9.84 -10.77
N VAL A 444 14.10 9.51 -9.71
CA VAL A 444 12.65 9.38 -9.75
C VAL A 444 12.03 10.36 -8.76
N VAL A 445 11.16 11.22 -9.27
CA VAL A 445 10.39 12.18 -8.47
C VAL A 445 9.03 11.57 -8.16
N ILE A 446 8.78 11.36 -6.88
CA ILE A 446 7.51 10.86 -6.33
C ILE A 446 6.77 12.08 -5.79
N SER A 447 5.67 12.47 -6.41
CA SER A 447 4.87 13.61 -5.97
C SER A 447 3.66 13.13 -5.19
N ASP A 448 3.60 13.48 -3.92
CA ASP A 448 2.39 13.30 -3.12
C ASP A 448 1.41 14.45 -3.43
N GLU A 449 0.11 14.18 -3.31
CA GLU A 449 -0.99 15.08 -3.70
C GLU A 449 -0.73 15.72 -5.07
N ALA A 450 -0.44 14.87 -6.06
CA ALA A 450 0.02 15.26 -7.40
C ALA A 450 -0.86 16.32 -8.08
N HIS A 451 -2.16 16.37 -7.75
CA HIS A 451 -3.09 17.38 -8.23
C HIS A 451 -2.73 18.80 -7.77
N ARG A 452 -2.07 18.97 -6.61
CA ARG A 452 -1.66 20.27 -6.07
C ARG A 452 -0.28 20.70 -6.53
N SER A 453 0.61 19.76 -6.78
CA SER A 453 2.01 20.06 -7.15
C SER A 453 2.19 20.66 -8.55
N GLN A 454 1.10 20.82 -9.31
CA GLN A 454 1.12 21.27 -10.72
C GLN A 454 0.80 22.75 -10.90
N TYR A 455 0.38 23.45 -9.86
CA TYR A 455 0.09 24.88 -9.96
C TYR A 455 1.31 25.65 -10.45
N GLY A 456 1.19 26.25 -11.67
CA GLY A 456 2.21 27.14 -12.21
C GLY A 456 3.11 26.56 -13.31
N THR A 457 2.74 25.45 -13.95
CA THR A 457 3.43 24.99 -15.18
C THR A 457 3.17 25.93 -16.35
N LYS A 458 2.03 26.64 -16.37
CA LYS A 458 1.73 27.72 -17.33
C LYS A 458 2.26 29.05 -16.79
N GLY A 459 3.11 29.73 -17.59
CA GLY A 459 3.58 31.06 -17.23
C GLY A 459 2.43 32.06 -17.13
N ARG A 460 2.39 32.82 -16.03
CA ARG A 460 1.49 33.95 -15.86
C ARG A 460 2.27 35.23 -16.12
N LEU A 461 1.75 36.09 -17.01
CA LEU A 461 2.36 37.39 -17.24
C LEU A 461 2.19 38.25 -15.98
N ASP A 462 3.29 38.65 -15.37
CA ASP A 462 3.27 39.69 -14.32
C ASP A 462 3.12 41.04 -15.00
N THR A 463 1.97 41.64 -14.80
CA THR A 463 1.64 42.94 -15.40
C THR A 463 2.49 44.11 -14.87
N LYS A 464 3.14 43.94 -13.70
CA LYS A 464 4.03 44.98 -13.13
C LYS A 464 5.45 44.93 -13.70
N THR A 465 5.95 43.74 -14.00
CA THR A 465 7.31 43.52 -14.50
C THR A 465 7.38 43.19 -15.98
N GLY A 466 6.25 42.88 -16.63
CA GLY A 466 6.17 42.44 -18.02
C GLY A 466 6.81 41.05 -18.28
N ARG A 467 7.17 40.32 -17.24
CA ARG A 467 7.83 39.01 -17.31
C ARG A 467 6.87 37.86 -17.03
N TYR A 468 7.11 36.71 -17.67
CA TYR A 468 6.38 35.48 -17.35
C TYR A 468 6.91 34.89 -16.04
N VAL A 469 6.05 34.77 -15.03
CA VAL A 469 6.33 34.08 -13.77
C VAL A 469 5.80 32.65 -13.88
N PHE A 470 6.67 31.69 -13.64
CA PHE A 470 6.34 30.27 -13.61
C PHE A 470 6.24 29.79 -12.16
N GLY A 471 5.43 28.77 -11.93
CA GLY A 471 5.31 28.17 -10.59
C GLY A 471 6.38 27.13 -10.30
N TYR A 472 6.41 26.67 -9.06
CA TYR A 472 7.41 25.73 -8.54
C TYR A 472 7.50 24.41 -9.30
N ALA A 473 6.39 23.92 -9.87
CA ALA A 473 6.38 22.71 -10.69
C ALA A 473 7.25 22.83 -11.96
N LYS A 474 7.30 24.01 -12.56
CA LYS A 474 8.21 24.29 -13.69
C LYS A 474 9.65 24.27 -13.24
N HIS A 475 9.95 24.91 -12.12
CA HIS A 475 11.31 24.95 -11.54
C HIS A 475 11.82 23.56 -11.17
N LEU A 476 10.98 22.71 -10.58
CA LEU A 476 11.30 21.31 -10.31
C LEU A 476 11.66 20.56 -11.61
N ARG A 477 10.87 20.75 -12.68
CA ARG A 477 11.17 20.16 -14.00
C ARG A 477 12.47 20.64 -14.59
N ASP A 478 12.76 21.93 -14.48
CA ASP A 478 14.00 22.53 -14.99
C ASP A 478 15.22 22.05 -14.17
N ALA A 479 15.07 21.90 -12.85
CA ALA A 479 16.09 21.37 -11.96
C ALA A 479 16.48 19.92 -12.27
N LEU A 480 15.49 19.09 -12.65
CA LEU A 480 15.62 17.64 -12.83
C LEU A 480 15.05 17.18 -14.19
N LYS A 481 15.56 17.72 -15.29
CA LYS A 481 15.03 17.51 -16.66
C LYS A 481 14.99 16.04 -17.08
N ASN A 482 15.95 15.24 -16.62
CA ASN A 482 16.11 13.85 -17.03
C ASN A 482 15.46 12.87 -16.02
N ALA A 483 14.88 13.37 -14.93
CA ALA A 483 14.19 12.55 -13.96
C ALA A 483 12.86 12.00 -14.48
N THR A 484 12.49 10.83 -13.99
CA THR A 484 11.17 10.23 -14.23
C THR A 484 10.22 10.68 -13.12
N PHE A 485 8.97 11.01 -13.47
CA PHE A 485 7.99 11.56 -12.56
C PHE A 485 6.81 10.61 -12.42
N ILE A 486 6.40 10.37 -11.18
CA ILE A 486 5.19 9.63 -10.80
C ILE A 486 4.38 10.45 -9.80
N GLY A 487 3.05 10.43 -9.95
CA GLY A 487 2.13 11.13 -9.07
C GLY A 487 1.31 10.17 -8.20
N PHE A 488 1.10 10.53 -6.93
CA PHE A 488 0.14 9.89 -6.04
C PHE A 488 -0.90 10.92 -5.64
N THR A 489 -2.20 10.55 -5.65
CA THR A 489 -3.27 11.49 -5.30
C THR A 489 -4.47 10.76 -4.69
N GLY A 490 -5.17 11.44 -3.79
CA GLY A 490 -6.44 10.98 -3.21
C GLY A 490 -7.68 11.53 -3.91
N THR A 491 -7.51 12.57 -4.73
CA THR A 491 -8.62 13.29 -5.34
C THR A 491 -8.40 13.44 -6.84
N PRO A 492 -9.27 12.87 -7.69
CA PRO A 492 -9.28 13.24 -9.11
C PRO A 492 -9.99 14.61 -9.23
N ILE A 493 -9.36 15.57 -9.83
CA ILE A 493 -10.01 16.84 -10.17
C ILE A 493 -10.26 16.81 -11.67
N ALA A 494 -11.51 16.57 -12.06
CA ALA A 494 -11.92 16.38 -13.45
C ALA A 494 -11.57 17.57 -14.38
N LEU A 495 -11.50 18.78 -13.85
CA LEU A 495 -11.12 19.99 -14.60
C LEU A 495 -9.59 20.13 -14.74
N GLU A 496 -8.81 19.61 -13.80
CA GLU A 496 -7.35 19.67 -13.76
C GLU A 496 -6.69 18.36 -14.21
N ASP A 497 -7.48 17.31 -14.46
CA ASP A 497 -7.04 15.98 -14.85
C ASP A 497 -6.16 15.98 -16.12
N LYS A 498 -6.48 16.83 -17.09
CA LYS A 498 -5.66 16.98 -18.31
C LYS A 498 -4.26 17.49 -18.00
N ASP A 499 -4.11 18.38 -17.02
CA ASP A 499 -2.82 18.93 -16.63
C ASP A 499 -2.01 17.89 -15.82
N THR A 500 -2.65 17.07 -14.96
CA THR A 500 -2.01 15.97 -14.22
C THR A 500 -1.44 14.92 -15.16
N ARG A 501 -2.24 14.44 -16.12
CA ARG A 501 -1.79 13.46 -17.12
C ARG A 501 -0.71 14.04 -18.05
N ALA A 502 -0.78 15.32 -18.37
CA ALA A 502 0.25 15.98 -19.18
C ALA A 502 1.62 15.96 -18.49
N VAL A 503 1.63 16.03 -17.15
CA VAL A 503 2.85 16.06 -16.33
C VAL A 503 3.36 14.66 -16.02
N PHE A 504 2.51 13.77 -15.50
CA PHE A 504 2.92 12.47 -14.96
C PHE A 504 2.68 11.30 -15.91
N GLY A 505 1.78 11.43 -16.88
CA GLY A 505 1.27 10.34 -17.70
C GLY A 505 -0.14 9.90 -17.28
N ASP A 506 -0.65 8.82 -17.88
CA ASP A 506 -1.97 8.28 -17.57
C ASP A 506 -2.05 7.63 -16.17
N TYR A 507 -3.25 7.25 -15.73
CA TYR A 507 -3.43 6.48 -14.51
C TYR A 507 -2.83 5.08 -14.67
N VAL A 508 -2.05 4.67 -13.68
CA VAL A 508 -1.48 3.32 -13.59
C VAL A 508 -2.24 2.44 -12.59
N SER A 509 -2.99 3.05 -11.69
CA SER A 509 -3.89 2.37 -10.76
C SER A 509 -4.99 3.31 -10.30
N ILE A 510 -6.20 2.76 -10.11
CA ILE A 510 -7.36 3.48 -9.60
C ILE A 510 -8.03 2.64 -8.52
N TYR A 511 -8.08 3.21 -7.30
CA TYR A 511 -8.85 2.69 -6.18
C TYR A 511 -9.72 3.82 -5.65
N ASP A 512 -10.97 3.86 -6.10
CA ASP A 512 -11.89 4.96 -5.83
C ASP A 512 -12.65 4.81 -4.50
N ILE A 513 -13.56 5.75 -4.23
CA ILE A 513 -14.37 5.74 -3.00
C ILE A 513 -15.31 4.53 -2.99
N GLN A 514 -15.84 4.11 -4.15
CA GLN A 514 -16.74 2.96 -4.21
C GLN A 514 -15.99 1.66 -3.89
N ASP A 515 -14.80 1.48 -4.44
CA ASP A 515 -13.93 0.35 -4.10
C ASP A 515 -13.62 0.31 -2.60
N ALA A 516 -13.29 1.47 -2.02
CA ALA A 516 -12.97 1.58 -0.60
C ALA A 516 -14.17 1.30 0.32
N VAL A 517 -15.38 1.67 -0.10
CA VAL A 517 -16.62 1.34 0.60
C VAL A 517 -16.95 -0.15 0.49
N ASP A 518 -16.81 -0.73 -0.71
CA ASP A 518 -17.07 -2.14 -0.95
C ASP A 518 -16.09 -3.06 -0.17
N ASP A 519 -14.88 -2.59 0.06
CA ASP A 519 -13.85 -3.27 0.85
C ASP A 519 -13.98 -3.04 2.36
N GLY A 520 -14.85 -2.11 2.78
CA GLY A 520 -14.97 -1.70 4.18
C GLY A 520 -13.78 -0.87 4.68
N ALA A 521 -12.94 -0.35 3.79
CA ALA A 521 -11.82 0.54 4.12
C ALA A 521 -12.28 1.96 4.50
N THR A 522 -13.47 2.34 4.06
CA THR A 522 -14.15 3.59 4.43
C THR A 522 -15.65 3.36 4.56
N VAL A 523 -16.34 4.34 5.12
CA VAL A 523 -17.80 4.30 5.28
C VAL A 523 -18.51 5.04 4.13
N PRO A 524 -19.73 4.64 3.75
CA PRO A 524 -20.52 5.38 2.77
C PRO A 524 -20.76 6.82 3.23
N ILE A 525 -20.57 7.77 2.32
CA ILE A 525 -20.89 9.17 2.57
C ILE A 525 -22.31 9.43 2.09
N PHE A 526 -23.20 9.75 3.01
CA PHE A 526 -24.54 10.18 2.70
C PHE A 526 -24.57 11.70 2.66
N TYR A 527 -24.91 12.25 1.50
CA TYR A 527 -25.02 13.69 1.31
C TYR A 527 -26.47 14.11 1.50
N GLU A 528 -26.73 14.97 2.49
CA GLU A 528 -28.01 15.60 2.72
C GLU A 528 -27.87 17.11 2.52
N SER A 529 -28.49 17.63 1.45
CA SER A 529 -28.49 19.07 1.18
C SER A 529 -29.60 19.73 1.96
N ARG A 530 -29.23 20.62 2.87
CA ARG A 530 -30.17 21.42 3.65
C ARG A 530 -30.04 22.90 3.32
N LEU A 531 -31.13 23.55 2.96
CA LEU A 531 -31.17 24.98 2.69
C LEU A 531 -31.47 25.71 3.99
N ALA A 532 -30.49 26.42 4.55
CA ALA A 532 -30.79 27.45 5.55
C ALA A 532 -31.41 28.65 4.82
N LYS A 533 -32.70 28.81 4.89
CA LYS A 533 -33.39 30.00 4.36
C LYS A 533 -32.88 31.23 5.10
N LEU A 534 -32.35 32.20 4.36
CA LEU A 534 -32.07 33.52 4.88
C LEU A 534 -33.39 34.27 4.93
N ASP A 535 -34.00 34.43 6.12
CA ASP A 535 -34.97 35.47 6.35
C ASP A 535 -34.20 36.79 6.44
N VAL A 536 -33.84 37.32 5.28
CA VAL A 536 -33.25 38.64 5.21
C VAL A 536 -34.35 39.64 5.23
N ASN A 537 -34.39 40.45 6.27
CA ASN A 537 -35.32 41.56 6.36
C ASN A 537 -35.01 42.57 5.22
N GLN A 538 -36.03 43.09 4.52
CA GLN A 538 -35.87 44.03 3.43
C GLN A 538 -35.02 45.26 3.84
N ALA A 539 -35.12 45.69 5.10
CA ALA A 539 -34.33 46.77 5.66
C ALA A 539 -32.82 46.47 5.71
N ASP A 540 -32.42 45.18 5.90
CA ASP A 540 -31.01 44.79 5.92
C ASP A 540 -30.45 44.72 4.49
N ILE A 541 -31.30 44.36 3.51
CA ILE A 541 -30.95 44.40 2.08
C ILE A 541 -30.75 45.84 1.61
N ASP A 542 -31.65 46.73 2.02
CA ASP A 542 -31.58 48.15 1.65
C ASP A 542 -30.38 48.86 2.29
N ALA A 543 -30.05 48.52 3.54
CA ALA A 543 -28.84 49.01 4.20
C ALA A 543 -27.53 48.47 3.57
N LEU A 544 -27.56 47.24 3.09
CA LEU A 544 -26.43 46.60 2.40
C LEU A 544 -26.22 47.20 1.00
N ASN A 545 -27.31 47.43 0.27
CA ASN A 545 -27.27 48.10 -1.03
C ASN A 545 -26.80 49.54 -0.92
N ALA A 546 -27.24 50.28 0.12
CA ALA A 546 -26.77 51.65 0.38
C ALA A 546 -25.27 51.71 0.68
N GLN A 547 -24.72 50.72 1.41
CA GLN A 547 -23.28 50.62 1.66
C GLN A 547 -22.49 50.25 0.42
N VAL A 548 -23.07 49.42 -0.47
CA VAL A 548 -22.44 49.06 -1.76
C VAL A 548 -22.47 50.26 -2.71
N ASP A 549 -23.52 51.06 -2.74
CA ASP A 549 -23.66 52.24 -3.58
C ASP A 549 -22.70 53.38 -3.10
N GLU A 550 -22.49 53.52 -1.80
CA GLU A 550 -21.55 54.50 -1.22
C GLU A 550 -20.05 54.20 -1.58
N VAL A 551 -19.72 52.93 -1.78
CA VAL A 551 -18.36 52.49 -2.19
C VAL A 551 -18.17 52.61 -3.70
N VAL A 552 -19.24 52.68 -4.49
CA VAL A 552 -19.20 52.69 -5.95
C VAL A 552 -19.12 54.11 -6.51
N GLU A 553 -19.48 55.17 -5.74
CA GLU A 553 -19.52 56.55 -6.25
C GLU A 553 -18.15 57.25 -6.40
N ASP A 554 -17.05 56.72 -5.86
CA ASP A 554 -15.82 57.48 -5.76
C ASP A 554 -14.64 57.10 -6.67
N GLU A 555 -14.65 56.06 -7.54
CA GLU A 555 -13.48 55.77 -8.42
C GLU A 555 -13.75 54.96 -9.68
N GLU A 556 -13.51 55.56 -10.86
CA GLU A 556 -13.80 54.95 -12.18
C GLU A 556 -12.80 53.90 -12.70
N ASP A 557 -11.63 53.64 -12.10
CA ASP A 557 -10.57 52.77 -12.71
C ASP A 557 -9.97 51.65 -11.83
N ILE A 558 -10.32 51.59 -10.58
CA ILE A 558 -9.92 50.49 -9.67
C ILE A 558 -11.07 49.49 -9.48
N ALA A 559 -12.17 49.72 -10.17
CA ALA A 559 -13.52 49.23 -9.89
C ALA A 559 -13.75 47.71 -10.03
N SER A 560 -12.98 46.99 -10.80
CA SER A 560 -13.24 45.54 -11.03
C SER A 560 -12.78 44.66 -9.85
N ARG A 561 -11.67 45.01 -9.18
CA ARG A 561 -11.15 44.23 -8.04
C ARG A 561 -11.82 44.57 -6.72
N GLU A 562 -12.14 45.83 -6.52
CA GLU A 562 -12.79 46.25 -5.28
C GLU A 562 -14.26 45.95 -5.25
N LYS A 563 -14.95 46.01 -6.41
CA LYS A 563 -16.35 45.55 -6.53
C LYS A 563 -16.49 44.07 -6.20
N THR A 564 -15.62 43.23 -6.71
CA THR A 564 -15.60 41.80 -6.35
C THR A 564 -15.29 41.58 -4.88
N LYS A 565 -14.34 42.33 -4.28
CA LYS A 565 -14.04 42.26 -2.85
C LYS A 565 -15.18 42.75 -1.98
N SER A 566 -15.90 43.82 -2.38
CA SER A 566 -17.05 44.34 -1.63
C SER A 566 -18.26 43.40 -1.73
N GLU A 567 -18.52 42.79 -2.89
CA GLU A 567 -19.55 41.76 -3.07
C GLU A 567 -19.24 40.51 -2.22
N TRP A 568 -17.97 40.07 -2.16
CA TRP A 568 -17.56 38.97 -1.28
C TRP A 568 -17.66 39.33 0.20
N ALA A 569 -17.30 40.53 0.60
CA ALA A 569 -17.41 41.00 1.99
C ALA A 569 -18.87 41.17 2.43
N ALA A 570 -19.73 41.60 1.53
CA ALA A 570 -21.17 41.65 1.77
C ALA A 570 -21.82 40.26 1.89
N LEU A 571 -21.43 39.33 1.02
CA LEU A 571 -21.81 37.93 1.08
C LEU A 571 -21.32 37.26 2.37
N GLU A 572 -20.09 37.53 2.78
CA GLU A 572 -19.47 37.00 3.99
C GLU A 572 -20.19 37.50 5.26
N LYS A 573 -20.55 38.79 5.32
CA LYS A 573 -21.37 39.35 6.42
C LYS A 573 -22.78 38.74 6.47
N LEU A 574 -23.39 38.49 5.31
CA LEU A 574 -24.72 37.88 5.21
C LEU A 574 -24.65 36.39 5.61
N VAL A 575 -23.62 35.68 5.15
CA VAL A 575 -23.38 34.28 5.46
C VAL A 575 -23.01 34.08 6.92
N GLY A 576 -22.28 35.03 7.53
CA GLY A 576 -21.81 35.01 8.91
C GLY A 576 -22.72 35.66 9.91
N SER A 577 -23.97 36.05 9.53
CA SER A 577 -24.89 36.71 10.46
C SER A 577 -25.27 35.79 11.63
N GLU A 578 -25.32 36.34 12.85
CA GLU A 578 -25.60 35.61 14.09
C GLU A 578 -26.88 34.79 14.04
N PRO A 579 -28.05 35.29 13.51
CA PRO A 579 -29.28 34.51 13.40
C PRO A 579 -29.09 33.25 12.51
N ARG A 580 -28.35 33.38 11.42
CA ARG A 580 -28.06 32.26 10.51
C ARG A 580 -27.14 31.23 11.14
N LEU A 581 -26.06 31.66 11.79
CA LEU A 581 -25.15 30.76 12.50
C LEU A 581 -25.90 29.98 13.59
N GLN A 582 -26.79 30.65 14.34
CA GLN A 582 -27.62 29.97 15.33
C GLN A 582 -28.61 28.97 14.70
N GLN A 583 -29.18 29.28 13.55
CA GLN A 583 -30.08 28.37 12.83
C GLN A 583 -29.33 27.14 12.33
N VAL A 584 -28.15 27.33 11.70
CA VAL A 584 -27.31 26.24 11.23
C VAL A 584 -26.84 25.39 12.41
N ALA A 585 -26.42 26.00 13.52
CA ALA A 585 -25.97 25.28 14.71
C ALA A 585 -27.12 24.44 15.33
N ARG A 586 -28.32 24.99 15.42
CA ARG A 586 -29.50 24.23 15.91
C ARG A 586 -29.83 23.05 14.99
N ASP A 587 -29.86 23.26 13.69
CA ASP A 587 -30.13 22.20 12.73
C ASP A 587 -29.07 21.09 12.80
N LEU A 588 -27.80 21.46 12.95
CA LEU A 588 -26.67 20.50 13.11
C LEU A 588 -26.84 19.67 14.39
N ILE A 589 -27.17 20.33 15.51
CA ILE A 589 -27.35 19.64 16.80
C ILE A 589 -28.56 18.70 16.73
N GLN A 590 -29.69 19.16 16.22
CA GLN A 590 -30.91 18.34 16.08
C GLN A 590 -30.65 17.12 15.18
N HIS A 591 -29.92 17.31 14.09
CA HIS A 591 -29.55 16.22 13.19
C HIS A 591 -28.62 15.21 13.86
N PHE A 592 -27.64 15.67 14.64
CA PHE A 592 -26.75 14.83 15.39
C PHE A 592 -27.47 14.02 16.47
N GLU A 593 -28.35 14.69 17.27
CA GLU A 593 -29.13 14.04 18.32
C GLU A 593 -30.11 13.01 17.75
N ALA A 594 -30.73 13.28 16.60
CA ALA A 594 -31.63 12.34 15.93
C ALA A 594 -30.89 11.06 15.44
N ARG A 595 -29.59 11.13 15.15
CA ARG A 595 -28.79 9.97 14.74
C ARG A 595 -28.32 9.12 15.92
N ILE A 596 -28.17 9.70 17.10
CA ILE A 596 -27.75 8.95 18.31
C ILE A 596 -28.92 8.17 18.89
N SER A 597 -30.17 8.52 18.52
CA SER A 597 -31.40 7.90 19.03
C SER A 597 -31.86 6.68 18.22
N VAL A 598 -31.09 6.22 17.22
CA VAL A 598 -31.30 5.01 16.43
C VAL A 598 -30.19 4.02 16.76
#